data_276be1d794bd0254605bf7fb9ed1b2ec
#
_entry.id   276be1d794bd0254605bf7fb9ed1b2ec
#
_cell.length_a   1.000
_cell.length_b   1.000
_cell.length_c   1.000
_cell.angle_alpha   90.00
_cell.angle_beta   90.00
_cell.angle_gamma   90.00
#
_symmetry.space_group_name_H-M   'P 1'
#
loop_
_entity.id
_entity.type
_entity.pdbx_description
1 polymer ?
#
loop_
_entity_poly.entity_id
_entity_poly.type
_entity_poly.pdbx_seq_one_letter_code
_entity_poly.pdbx_strand_id
1 'polypeptide(L)'
;MTFNDVIGNKNVKQHLLELMLQNRLPHALLFLGKEGSGALPLALAFAQLIICQPKSSPVVEDLFGGMSAISNEPSFLHPNDIESSTSYSKANLLVHPDLHFSFPFINKKNSDSSTISADYITEWREFLMQSPYGNLYDWLQVIKAENRQGNISAKECLEIIKKLSLKSFESDYKVLLMWLPELLSKEGNKLLKLIEEPPPNTIFIFVAENEEKILPTILSRCQLIKIPLPENDEVEEALLKKANIEPEQAKQIAAISNGN
;
A
#
# COMPACT_ATOMS: atom_id res chain seq x y z
N MET A 1 9.55 -5.33 -2.53
CA MET A 1 9.33 -4.37 -3.64
C MET A 1 9.69 -2.97 -3.17
N THR A 2 10.53 -2.24 -3.89
CA THR A 2 10.98 -0.90 -3.55
C THR A 2 10.49 0.13 -4.58
N PHE A 3 10.70 1.43 -4.35
CA PHE A 3 10.39 2.44 -5.36
C PHE A 3 11.12 2.24 -6.69
N ASN A 4 12.32 1.63 -6.65
CA ASN A 4 13.10 1.35 -7.85
C ASN A 4 12.51 0.21 -8.69
N ASP A 5 11.74 -0.67 -8.07
CA ASP A 5 11.10 -1.79 -8.77
C ASP A 5 9.83 -1.38 -9.50
N VAL A 6 9.22 -0.25 -9.10
CA VAL A 6 7.99 0.26 -9.72
C VAL A 6 8.33 0.97 -11.02
N ILE A 7 7.64 0.60 -12.12
CA ILE A 7 7.84 1.18 -13.44
C ILE A 7 7.25 2.59 -13.47
N GLY A 8 8.00 3.54 -14.04
CA GLY A 8 7.55 4.91 -14.25
C GLY A 8 7.21 5.70 -12.99
N ASN A 9 6.29 6.65 -13.14
CA ASN A 9 5.72 7.46 -12.05
C ASN A 9 6.76 8.27 -11.24
N LYS A 10 7.85 8.75 -11.88
CA LYS A 10 8.96 9.47 -11.22
C LYS A 10 8.48 10.67 -10.41
N ASN A 11 7.59 11.50 -10.98
CA ASN A 11 7.05 12.68 -10.33
C ASN A 11 6.21 12.34 -9.09
N VAL A 12 5.42 11.26 -9.16
CA VAL A 12 4.60 10.80 -8.03
C VAL A 12 5.49 10.26 -6.92
N LYS A 13 6.50 9.47 -7.26
CA LYS A 13 7.50 8.98 -6.30
C LYS A 13 8.20 10.13 -5.57
N GLN A 14 8.64 11.13 -6.32
CA GLN A 14 9.27 12.32 -5.74
C GLN A 14 8.32 13.06 -4.81
N HIS A 15 7.07 13.30 -5.22
CA HIS A 15 6.06 13.94 -4.38
C HIS A 15 5.83 13.18 -3.07
N LEU A 16 5.73 11.85 -3.11
CA LEU A 16 5.57 11.02 -1.91
C LEU A 16 6.78 11.13 -0.96
N LEU A 17 7.99 11.18 -1.51
CA LEU A 17 9.20 11.39 -0.73
C LEU A 17 9.23 12.77 -0.07
N GLU A 18 8.83 13.81 -0.79
CA GLU A 18 8.74 15.18 -0.26
C GLU A 18 7.75 15.27 0.90
N LEU A 19 6.59 14.60 0.82
CA LEU A 19 5.62 14.53 1.92
C LEU A 19 6.24 13.91 3.19
N MET A 20 7.05 12.87 3.04
CA MET A 20 7.75 12.24 4.16
C MET A 20 8.86 13.13 4.72
N LEU A 21 9.72 13.68 3.86
CA LEU A 21 10.84 14.54 4.25
C LEU A 21 10.36 15.81 4.98
N GLN A 22 9.21 16.36 4.60
CA GLN A 22 8.64 17.55 5.22
C GLN A 22 7.82 17.23 6.47
N ASN A 23 7.75 15.96 6.88
CA ASN A 23 6.90 15.49 7.99
C ASN A 23 5.42 15.90 7.82
N ARG A 24 4.93 15.91 6.57
CA ARG A 24 3.56 16.28 6.17
C ARG A 24 2.78 15.09 5.61
N LEU A 25 3.10 13.90 6.07
CA LEU A 25 2.43 12.70 5.60
C LEU A 25 0.98 12.69 6.06
N PRO A 26 -0.01 12.73 5.13
CA PRO A 26 -1.41 12.66 5.48
C PRO A 26 -1.75 11.31 6.10
N HIS A 27 -2.69 11.32 7.03
CA HIS A 27 -3.17 10.07 7.64
C HIS A 27 -3.99 9.19 6.68
N ALA A 28 -4.52 9.74 5.58
CA ALA A 28 -5.27 8.99 4.58
C ALA A 28 -4.90 9.46 3.16
N LEU A 29 -4.41 8.53 2.36
CA LEU A 29 -4.01 8.71 0.97
C LEU A 29 -4.86 7.82 0.07
N LEU A 30 -5.30 8.36 -1.06
CA LEU A 30 -6.00 7.61 -2.10
C LEU A 30 -5.16 7.60 -3.37
N PHE A 31 -4.56 6.46 -3.69
CA PHE A 31 -3.85 6.22 -4.93
C PHE A 31 -4.87 5.82 -5.99
N LEU A 32 -5.12 6.72 -6.91
CA LEU A 32 -6.09 6.53 -7.99
C LEU A 32 -5.37 6.29 -9.30
N GLY A 33 -5.45 5.09 -9.82
CA GLY A 33 -4.84 4.72 -11.09
C GLY A 33 -5.60 3.58 -11.75
N LYS A 34 -5.74 3.66 -13.06
CA LYS A 34 -6.32 2.58 -13.85
C LYS A 34 -5.48 1.31 -13.76
N GLU A 35 -6.05 0.19 -14.14
CA GLU A 35 -5.32 -1.06 -14.36
C GLU A 35 -4.07 -0.79 -15.20
N GLY A 36 -2.94 -1.41 -14.86
CA GLY A 36 -1.64 -1.17 -15.50
C GLY A 36 -0.87 0.08 -15.01
N SER A 37 -1.52 1.03 -14.34
CA SER A 37 -0.84 2.27 -13.88
C SER A 37 0.28 2.04 -12.86
N GLY A 38 0.31 0.89 -12.21
CA GLY A 38 1.25 0.63 -11.12
C GLY A 38 0.83 1.24 -9.78
N ALA A 39 -0.45 1.58 -9.59
CA ALA A 39 -0.94 2.15 -8.34
C ALA A 39 -0.73 1.20 -7.15
N LEU A 40 -1.04 -0.09 -7.30
CA LEU A 40 -0.85 -1.09 -6.24
C LEU A 40 0.61 -1.32 -5.89
N PRO A 41 1.53 -1.59 -6.84
CA PRO A 41 2.96 -1.72 -6.53
C PRO A 41 3.57 -0.44 -5.95
N LEU A 42 3.15 0.75 -6.39
CA LEU A 42 3.63 2.01 -5.82
C LEU A 42 3.16 2.20 -4.39
N ALA A 43 1.88 1.92 -4.10
CA ALA A 43 1.32 1.97 -2.76
C ALA A 43 2.02 0.99 -1.81
N LEU A 44 2.34 -0.21 -2.31
CA LEU A 44 3.07 -1.23 -1.57
C LEU A 44 4.50 -0.77 -1.24
N ALA A 45 5.24 -0.26 -2.23
CA ALA A 45 6.59 0.27 -2.05
C ALA A 45 6.60 1.44 -1.06
N PHE A 46 5.59 2.32 -1.12
CA PHE A 46 5.44 3.43 -0.20
C PHE A 46 5.11 2.98 1.22
N ALA A 47 4.19 2.03 1.38
CA ALA A 47 3.87 1.43 2.68
C ALA A 47 5.11 0.79 3.34
N GLN A 48 5.93 0.08 2.56
CA GLN A 48 7.18 -0.51 3.04
C GLN A 48 8.18 0.58 3.46
N LEU A 49 8.31 1.65 2.68
CA LEU A 49 9.19 2.77 3.03
C LEU A 49 8.79 3.42 4.35
N ILE A 50 7.49 3.64 4.59
CA ILE A 50 6.98 4.20 5.86
C ILE A 50 7.33 3.29 7.04
N ILE A 51 7.10 1.98 6.89
CA ILE A 51 7.33 0.99 7.96
C ILE A 51 8.83 0.83 8.27
N CYS A 52 9.69 1.01 7.27
CA CYS A 52 11.14 0.87 7.40
C CYS A 52 11.84 2.13 7.93
N GLN A 53 11.13 3.25 8.13
CA GLN A 53 11.75 4.43 8.73
C GLN A 53 12.31 4.13 10.12
N PRO A 54 13.46 4.71 10.49
CA PRO A 54 14.02 4.55 11.81
C PRO A 54 13.06 5.08 12.88
N LYS A 55 13.02 4.42 14.02
CA LYS A 55 12.21 4.89 15.16
C LYS A 55 12.71 6.22 15.66
N SER A 56 11.78 7.09 16.00
CA SER A 56 12.07 8.28 16.77
C SER A 56 12.65 7.85 18.13
N SER A 57 13.88 8.22 18.42
CA SER A 57 14.46 7.95 19.73
C SER A 57 13.63 8.68 20.80
N PRO A 58 13.21 8.02 21.89
CA PRO A 58 12.56 8.72 22.97
C PRO A 58 13.53 9.79 23.49
N VAL A 59 13.03 11.02 23.66
CA VAL A 59 13.78 12.06 24.39
C VAL A 59 13.91 11.57 25.81
N VAL A 60 15.09 11.11 26.20
CA VAL A 60 15.39 10.75 27.58
C VAL A 60 15.62 12.09 28.29
N GLU A 61 14.60 12.55 29.02
CA GLU A 61 14.82 13.60 30.01
C GLU A 61 15.78 13.05 31.06
N ASP A 62 17.00 13.58 31.05
CA ASP A 62 17.96 13.28 32.11
C ASP A 62 17.36 13.70 33.44
N LEU A 63 17.44 12.82 34.45
CA LEU A 63 16.94 13.03 35.82
C LEU A 63 17.50 14.29 36.49
N PHE A 64 18.46 14.97 35.88
CA PHE A 64 19.15 16.16 36.35
C PHE A 64 18.87 17.44 35.56
N GLY A 65 17.81 17.45 34.69
CA GLY A 65 17.34 18.65 34.01
C GLY A 65 18.30 19.19 32.94
N GLY A 66 19.26 18.41 32.50
CA GLY A 66 20.09 18.69 31.33
C GLY A 66 19.43 18.12 30.09
N MET A 67 19.01 18.98 29.15
CA MET A 67 18.68 18.57 27.80
C MET A 67 19.95 18.10 27.08
N SER A 68 20.39 16.88 27.34
CA SER A 68 21.35 16.20 26.47
C SER A 68 20.56 15.74 25.24
N ALA A 69 20.34 16.64 24.30
CA ALA A 69 20.02 16.29 22.96
C ALA A 69 21.21 15.46 22.43
N ILE A 70 21.12 14.14 22.55
CA ILE A 70 21.82 13.27 21.61
C ILE A 70 21.10 13.57 20.30
N SER A 71 21.66 14.50 19.54
CA SER A 71 21.22 14.94 18.23
C SER A 71 21.52 13.85 17.17
N ASN A 72 20.96 12.68 17.35
CA ASN A 72 20.65 11.77 16.30
C ASN A 72 19.16 11.97 16.00
N GLU A 73 18.80 13.10 15.35
CA GLU A 73 17.55 13.11 14.58
C GLU A 73 17.59 11.86 13.72
N PRO A 74 16.56 11.00 13.80
CA PRO A 74 16.54 9.80 12.97
C PRO A 74 16.64 10.28 11.52
N SER A 75 17.81 10.03 10.90
CA SER A 75 18.02 10.43 9.52
C SER A 75 16.97 9.73 8.67
N PHE A 76 16.22 10.50 7.87
CA PHE A 76 15.25 9.94 6.93
C PHE A 76 15.93 8.85 6.09
N LEU A 77 15.38 7.65 6.14
CA LEU A 77 15.87 6.53 5.35
C LEU A 77 15.41 6.69 3.90
N HIS A 78 16.37 6.93 3.01
CA HIS A 78 16.08 7.08 1.60
C HIS A 78 15.64 5.73 0.97
N PRO A 79 14.78 5.70 -0.06
CA PRO A 79 14.35 4.47 -0.74
C PRO A 79 15.50 3.58 -1.23
N ASN A 80 16.65 4.15 -1.58
CA ASN A 80 17.83 3.39 -2.01
C ASN A 80 18.50 2.63 -0.86
N ASP A 81 18.29 3.07 0.36
CA ASP A 81 18.94 2.54 1.57
C ASP A 81 17.96 1.69 2.40
N ILE A 82 16.74 1.47 1.91
CA ILE A 82 15.66 0.78 2.63
C ILE A 82 16.09 -0.62 3.13
N GLU A 83 16.97 -1.29 2.40
CA GLU A 83 17.50 -2.61 2.75
C GLU A 83 18.34 -2.61 4.02
N SER A 84 18.86 -1.47 4.43
CA SER A 84 19.61 -1.31 5.69
C SER A 84 18.70 -1.32 6.94
N SER A 85 17.39 -1.16 6.75
CA SER A 85 16.43 -1.17 7.86
C SER A 85 16.26 -2.57 8.44
N THR A 86 16.23 -2.65 9.77
CA THR A 86 15.93 -3.90 10.49
C THR A 86 14.53 -4.44 10.18
N SER A 87 13.60 -3.57 9.81
CA SER A 87 12.23 -3.92 9.41
C SER A 87 12.13 -4.41 7.97
N TYR A 88 13.14 -4.18 7.12
CA TYR A 88 13.07 -4.44 5.68
C TYR A 88 12.74 -5.90 5.36
N SER A 89 13.40 -6.85 5.99
CA SER A 89 13.17 -8.27 5.73
C SER A 89 11.69 -8.66 5.91
N LYS A 90 11.07 -8.23 7.00
CA LYS A 90 9.65 -8.50 7.27
C LYS A 90 8.73 -7.69 6.34
N ALA A 91 9.05 -6.44 6.07
CA ALA A 91 8.29 -5.59 5.17
C ALA A 91 8.31 -6.13 3.74
N ASN A 92 9.47 -6.57 3.24
CA ASN A 92 9.63 -7.13 1.90
C ASN A 92 8.88 -8.46 1.72
N LEU A 93 8.80 -9.28 2.77
CA LEU A 93 8.01 -10.51 2.79
C LEU A 93 6.52 -10.26 3.12
N LEU A 94 6.10 -9.01 3.29
CA LEU A 94 4.73 -8.60 3.62
C LEU A 94 4.20 -9.23 4.92
N VAL A 95 5.10 -9.48 5.89
CA VAL A 95 4.78 -10.09 7.19
C VAL A 95 5.04 -9.16 8.37
N HIS A 96 5.33 -7.88 8.10
CA HIS A 96 5.56 -6.91 9.17
C HIS A 96 4.29 -6.70 10.01
N PRO A 97 4.38 -6.74 11.37
CA PRO A 97 3.19 -6.69 12.23
C PRO A 97 2.39 -5.39 12.14
N ASP A 98 3.03 -4.27 11.78
CA ASP A 98 2.40 -2.96 11.64
C ASP A 98 1.97 -2.64 10.20
N LEU A 99 2.13 -3.59 9.26
CA LEU A 99 1.64 -3.50 7.89
C LEU A 99 0.41 -4.40 7.73
N HIS A 100 -0.75 -3.77 7.59
CA HIS A 100 -2.02 -4.45 7.49
C HIS A 100 -2.56 -4.35 6.07
N PHE A 101 -3.25 -5.40 5.64
CA PHE A 101 -3.88 -5.47 4.33
C PHE A 101 -5.38 -5.66 4.45
N SER A 102 -6.11 -5.03 3.52
CA SER A 102 -7.51 -5.33 3.24
C SER A 102 -7.70 -5.34 1.73
N PHE A 103 -8.36 -6.34 1.23
CA PHE A 103 -8.55 -6.58 -0.19
C PHE A 103 -9.84 -7.35 -0.43
N PRO A 104 -10.38 -7.34 -1.65
CA PRO A 104 -11.61 -8.08 -1.97
C PRO A 104 -11.44 -9.59 -1.80
N PHE A 105 -12.45 -10.22 -1.23
CA PHE A 105 -12.49 -11.67 -1.06
C PHE A 105 -13.89 -12.20 -1.33
N ILE A 106 -14.03 -13.53 -1.34
CA ILE A 106 -15.31 -14.22 -1.45
C ILE A 106 -15.62 -14.97 -0.16
N ASN A 107 -16.91 -15.04 0.20
CA ASN A 107 -17.34 -15.86 1.32
C ASN A 107 -17.11 -17.34 1.00
N LYS A 108 -16.44 -18.06 1.90
CA LYS A 108 -16.27 -19.52 1.81
C LYS A 108 -17.63 -20.19 2.00
N LYS A 109 -18.01 -21.07 1.04
CA LYS A 109 -19.20 -21.91 1.18
C LYS A 109 -18.95 -22.83 2.38
N ASN A 110 -19.91 -22.94 3.31
CA ASN A 110 -19.87 -23.84 4.47
C ASN A 110 -19.05 -23.38 5.69
N SER A 111 -18.71 -22.09 5.83
CA SER A 111 -18.21 -21.61 7.11
C SER A 111 -19.34 -20.88 7.86
N ASP A 112 -19.65 -21.31 9.08
CA ASP A 112 -20.57 -20.61 9.99
C ASP A 112 -20.05 -19.21 10.38
N SER A 113 -18.76 -18.95 10.13
CA SER A 113 -18.13 -17.65 10.34
C SER A 113 -18.00 -16.89 9.02
N SER A 114 -18.44 -15.63 9.01
CA SER A 114 -18.22 -14.74 7.87
C SER A 114 -16.71 -14.57 7.60
N THR A 115 -16.30 -14.76 6.36
CA THR A 115 -14.92 -14.64 5.87
C THR A 115 -14.40 -13.20 6.00
N ILE A 116 -13.11 -13.04 6.18
CA ILE A 116 -12.36 -11.77 6.18
C ILE A 116 -11.11 -11.90 5.31
N SER A 117 -10.48 -10.77 4.96
CA SER A 117 -9.25 -10.75 4.14
C SER A 117 -8.12 -11.57 4.75
N ALA A 118 -8.01 -11.60 6.08
CA ALA A 118 -7.00 -12.38 6.78
C ALA A 118 -7.07 -13.90 6.49
N ASP A 119 -8.25 -14.42 6.09
CA ASP A 119 -8.42 -15.84 5.73
C ASP A 119 -7.76 -16.21 4.40
N TYR A 120 -7.32 -15.20 3.64
CA TYR A 120 -6.62 -15.33 2.35
C TYR A 120 -5.26 -14.61 2.35
N ILE A 121 -4.69 -14.32 3.52
CA ILE A 121 -3.48 -13.51 3.61
C ILE A 121 -2.24 -14.18 2.98
N THR A 122 -2.19 -15.50 2.99
CA THR A 122 -1.10 -16.27 2.37
C THR A 122 -1.14 -16.13 0.85
N GLU A 123 -2.30 -16.38 0.27
CA GLU A 123 -2.55 -16.25 -1.17
C GLU A 123 -2.35 -14.81 -1.64
N TRP A 124 -2.75 -13.83 -0.81
CA TRP A 124 -2.54 -12.41 -1.10
C TRP A 124 -1.06 -12.04 -1.18
N ARG A 125 -0.26 -12.52 -0.24
CA ARG A 125 1.19 -12.29 -0.26
C ARG A 125 1.84 -12.92 -1.49
N GLU A 126 1.47 -14.15 -1.81
CA GLU A 126 1.96 -14.84 -3.01
C GLU A 126 1.58 -14.07 -4.28
N PHE A 127 0.32 -13.63 -4.37
CA PHE A 127 -0.16 -12.81 -5.49
C PHE A 127 0.65 -11.52 -5.65
N LEU A 128 0.86 -10.76 -4.59
CA LEU A 128 1.64 -9.52 -4.64
C LEU A 128 3.12 -9.74 -5.00
N MET A 129 3.68 -10.87 -4.58
CA MET A 129 5.08 -11.21 -4.89
C MET A 129 5.26 -11.68 -6.34
N GLN A 130 4.30 -12.41 -6.87
CA GLN A 130 4.35 -12.97 -8.23
C GLN A 130 3.83 -11.98 -9.29
N SER A 131 2.77 -11.26 -8.99
CA SER A 131 2.05 -10.40 -9.92
C SER A 131 1.65 -9.07 -9.29
N PRO A 132 2.62 -8.20 -8.93
CA PRO A 132 2.32 -6.94 -8.25
C PRO A 132 1.50 -5.95 -9.11
N TYR A 133 1.48 -6.13 -10.42
CA TYR A 133 0.65 -5.38 -11.39
C TYR A 133 -0.64 -6.10 -11.74
N GLY A 134 -0.92 -7.23 -11.10
CA GLY A 134 -2.13 -8.02 -11.36
C GLY A 134 -3.41 -7.26 -11.01
N ASN A 135 -4.48 -7.58 -11.72
CA ASN A 135 -5.79 -6.99 -11.56
C ASN A 135 -6.72 -7.83 -10.67
N LEU A 136 -7.96 -7.37 -10.49
CA LEU A 136 -8.97 -8.08 -9.69
C LEU A 136 -9.25 -9.50 -10.22
N TYR A 137 -9.27 -9.67 -11.54
CA TYR A 137 -9.52 -10.98 -12.14
C TYR A 137 -8.40 -11.97 -11.83
N ASP A 138 -7.13 -11.54 -11.95
CA ASP A 138 -5.97 -12.36 -11.61
C ASP A 138 -6.01 -12.78 -10.14
N TRP A 139 -6.35 -11.85 -9.25
CA TRP A 139 -6.53 -12.14 -7.84
C TRP A 139 -7.64 -13.18 -7.58
N LEU A 140 -8.79 -13.01 -8.23
CA LEU A 140 -9.89 -13.96 -8.09
C LEU A 140 -9.55 -15.34 -8.65
N GLN A 141 -8.69 -15.44 -9.67
CA GLN A 141 -8.15 -16.72 -10.14
C GLN A 141 -7.30 -17.39 -9.06
N VAL A 142 -6.40 -16.66 -8.41
CA VAL A 142 -5.55 -17.20 -7.32
C VAL A 142 -6.40 -17.84 -6.22
N ILE A 143 -7.51 -17.21 -5.84
CA ILE A 143 -8.42 -17.75 -4.81
C ILE A 143 -9.52 -18.65 -5.39
N LYS A 144 -9.42 -19.05 -6.67
CA LYS A 144 -10.38 -19.94 -7.38
C LYS A 144 -11.82 -19.43 -7.36
N ALA A 145 -11.98 -18.16 -7.69
CA ALA A 145 -13.23 -17.42 -7.57
C ALA A 145 -13.60 -16.59 -8.79
N GLU A 146 -13.12 -16.92 -9.98
CA GLU A 146 -13.23 -16.15 -11.23
C GLU A 146 -14.68 -15.81 -11.60
N ASN A 147 -15.62 -16.67 -11.24
CA ASN A 147 -17.04 -16.52 -11.52
C ASN A 147 -17.84 -15.85 -10.40
N ARG A 148 -17.15 -15.20 -9.46
CA ARG A 148 -17.78 -14.55 -8.31
C ARG A 148 -17.35 -13.09 -8.24
N GLN A 149 -18.21 -12.29 -7.64
CA GLN A 149 -17.88 -10.91 -7.34
C GLN A 149 -17.18 -10.84 -5.99
N GLY A 150 -15.94 -10.32 -5.97
CA GLY A 150 -15.23 -9.99 -4.73
C GLY A 150 -15.94 -8.85 -3.99
N ASN A 151 -15.86 -8.86 -2.67
CA ASN A 151 -16.37 -7.79 -1.82
C ASN A 151 -15.48 -7.57 -0.59
N ILE A 152 -15.64 -6.43 0.07
CA ILE A 152 -15.07 -6.13 1.38
C ILE A 152 -16.23 -5.99 2.35
N SER A 153 -16.33 -6.90 3.31
CA SER A 153 -17.52 -7.05 4.16
C SER A 153 -17.55 -6.10 5.35
N ALA A 154 -18.73 -5.97 5.97
CA ALA A 154 -18.90 -5.26 7.24
C ALA A 154 -18.00 -5.80 8.36
N LYS A 155 -17.82 -7.12 8.40
CA LYS A 155 -16.94 -7.76 9.40
C LYS A 155 -15.49 -7.37 9.18
N GLU A 156 -15.05 -7.28 7.92
CA GLU A 156 -13.71 -6.76 7.58
C GLU A 156 -13.50 -5.37 8.16
N CYS A 157 -14.46 -4.46 8.01
CA CYS A 157 -14.37 -3.12 8.59
C CYS A 157 -14.21 -3.16 10.12
N LEU A 158 -14.93 -4.04 10.81
CA LEU A 158 -14.81 -4.19 12.28
C LEU A 158 -13.43 -4.75 12.69
N GLU A 159 -12.90 -5.71 11.95
CA GLU A 159 -11.56 -6.25 12.20
C GLU A 159 -10.46 -5.22 11.93
N ILE A 160 -10.61 -4.39 10.91
CA ILE A 160 -9.72 -3.25 10.64
C ILE A 160 -9.72 -2.29 11.84
N ILE A 161 -10.90 -1.88 12.33
CA ILE A 161 -11.04 -1.00 13.49
C ILE A 161 -10.32 -1.59 14.70
N LYS A 162 -10.55 -2.88 14.97
CA LYS A 162 -9.92 -3.59 16.09
C LYS A 162 -8.40 -3.64 15.98
N LYS A 163 -7.86 -4.01 14.81
CA LYS A 163 -6.41 -4.08 14.56
C LYS A 163 -5.74 -2.73 14.71
N LEU A 164 -6.32 -1.69 14.11
CA LEU A 164 -5.74 -0.35 14.13
C LEU A 164 -5.89 0.36 15.49
N SER A 165 -6.80 -0.05 16.36
CA SER A 165 -6.91 0.47 17.73
C SER A 165 -5.74 0.06 18.64
N LEU A 166 -5.00 -1.00 18.26
CA LEU A 166 -3.82 -1.43 19.00
C LEU A 166 -2.64 -0.46 18.74
N LYS A 167 -1.68 -0.40 19.65
CA LYS A 167 -0.44 0.34 19.43
C LYS A 167 0.41 -0.34 18.35
N SER A 168 1.26 0.44 17.65
CA SER A 168 2.29 -0.11 16.78
C SER A 168 3.25 -1.01 17.58
N PHE A 169 3.78 -2.03 16.93
CA PHE A 169 4.63 -3.04 17.60
C PHE A 169 6.11 -2.83 17.30
N GLU A 170 6.49 -2.80 16.02
CA GLU A 170 7.91 -2.69 15.60
C GLU A 170 8.24 -1.39 14.89
N SER A 171 7.28 -0.68 14.28
CA SER A 171 7.47 0.60 13.62
C SER A 171 6.87 1.74 14.44
N ASP A 172 7.25 2.98 14.16
CA ASP A 172 6.55 4.15 14.70
C ASP A 172 5.16 4.29 14.06
N TYR A 173 4.99 3.82 12.84
CA TYR A 173 3.75 3.92 12.08
C TYR A 173 3.04 2.57 11.94
N LYS A 174 1.71 2.62 11.90
CA LYS A 174 0.86 1.53 11.42
C LYS A 174 0.32 1.90 10.04
N VAL A 175 0.39 1.01 9.09
CA VAL A 175 -0.11 1.23 7.74
C VAL A 175 -1.18 0.22 7.42
N LEU A 176 -2.35 0.71 6.98
CA LEU A 176 -3.37 -0.11 6.32
C LEU A 176 -3.32 0.16 4.83
N LEU A 177 -2.97 -0.83 4.04
CA LEU A 177 -3.12 -0.81 2.60
C LEU A 177 -4.43 -1.53 2.24
N MET A 178 -5.38 -0.76 1.69
CA MET A 178 -6.66 -1.29 1.23
C MET A 178 -6.74 -1.22 -0.28
N TRP A 179 -6.84 -2.38 -0.93
CA TRP A 179 -7.00 -2.48 -2.37
C TRP A 179 -8.47 -2.57 -2.76
N LEU A 180 -8.86 -1.80 -3.77
CA LEU A 180 -10.20 -1.69 -4.34
C LEU A 180 -11.28 -1.32 -3.31
N PRO A 181 -11.15 -0.15 -2.65
CA PRO A 181 -12.17 0.35 -1.72
C PRO A 181 -13.54 0.55 -2.36
N GLU A 182 -13.64 0.57 -3.68
CA GLU A 182 -14.89 0.56 -4.45
C GLU A 182 -15.81 -0.61 -4.09
N LEU A 183 -15.21 -1.70 -3.59
CA LEU A 183 -15.93 -2.92 -3.22
C LEU A 183 -16.36 -2.96 -1.73
N LEU A 184 -16.13 -1.87 -0.99
CA LEU A 184 -16.64 -1.69 0.38
C LEU A 184 -18.16 -1.53 0.44
N SER A 185 -18.79 -1.10 -0.65
CA SER A 185 -20.22 -0.75 -0.65
C SER A 185 -20.57 0.20 0.51
N LYS A 186 -21.82 0.15 1.01
CA LYS A 186 -22.27 0.99 2.13
C LYS A 186 -21.56 0.70 3.45
N GLU A 187 -20.91 -0.44 3.58
CA GLU A 187 -20.21 -0.87 4.80
C GLU A 187 -18.98 -0.02 5.10
N GLY A 188 -18.40 0.62 4.08
CA GLY A 188 -17.29 1.56 4.24
C GLY A 188 -17.59 2.71 5.21
N ASN A 189 -18.86 3.07 5.41
CA ASN A 189 -19.24 4.10 6.37
C ASN A 189 -18.81 3.74 7.81
N LYS A 190 -18.61 2.47 8.14
CA LYS A 190 -18.09 2.03 9.45
C LYS A 190 -16.65 2.50 9.70
N LEU A 191 -15.88 2.74 8.63
CA LEU A 191 -14.50 3.21 8.73
C LEU A 191 -14.38 4.73 8.86
N LEU A 192 -15.46 5.49 8.62
CA LEU A 192 -15.39 6.95 8.56
C LEU A 192 -14.85 7.57 9.85
N LYS A 193 -15.34 7.13 11.01
CA LYS A 193 -14.86 7.63 12.29
C LYS A 193 -13.37 7.34 12.48
N LEU A 194 -12.89 6.17 12.04
CA LEU A 194 -11.49 5.77 12.14
C LEU A 194 -10.60 6.58 11.18
N ILE A 195 -11.14 6.97 10.01
CA ILE A 195 -10.43 7.81 9.04
C ILE A 195 -10.42 9.27 9.50
N GLU A 196 -11.49 9.76 10.12
CA GLU A 196 -11.59 11.14 10.64
C GLU A 196 -10.67 11.36 11.86
N GLU A 197 -10.69 10.41 12.78
CA GLU A 197 -9.95 10.47 14.03
C GLU A 197 -9.05 9.21 14.16
N PRO A 198 -8.00 9.12 13.34
CA PRO A 198 -7.14 7.95 13.33
C PRO A 198 -6.36 7.84 14.65
N PRO A 199 -6.11 6.60 15.13
CA PRO A 199 -5.16 6.39 16.20
C PRO A 199 -3.79 7.00 15.84
N PRO A 200 -3.00 7.42 16.83
CA PRO A 200 -1.71 8.03 16.56
C PRO A 200 -0.86 7.22 15.60
N ASN A 201 -0.16 7.90 14.68
CA ASN A 201 0.76 7.32 13.71
C ASN A 201 0.12 6.21 12.84
N THR A 202 -1.17 6.32 12.56
CA THR A 202 -1.88 5.40 11.67
C THR A 202 -2.08 6.04 10.29
N ILE A 203 -1.67 5.32 9.24
CA ILE A 203 -1.74 5.78 7.86
C ILE A 203 -2.61 4.80 7.06
N PHE A 204 -3.58 5.37 6.35
CA PHE A 204 -4.43 4.65 5.41
C PHE A 204 -3.92 4.90 4.00
N ILE A 205 -3.69 3.83 3.24
CA ILE A 205 -3.38 3.88 1.81
C ILE A 205 -4.46 3.11 1.09
N PHE A 206 -5.38 3.83 0.46
CA PHE A 206 -6.39 3.25 -0.41
C PHE A 206 -5.84 3.20 -1.83
N VAL A 207 -6.04 2.08 -2.52
CA VAL A 207 -5.66 1.89 -3.93
C VAL A 207 -6.90 1.60 -4.74
N ALA A 208 -7.28 2.53 -5.59
CA ALA A 208 -8.53 2.53 -6.33
C ALA A 208 -8.30 2.69 -7.84
N GLU A 209 -9.24 2.19 -8.63
CA GLU A 209 -9.24 2.31 -10.08
C GLU A 209 -10.30 3.30 -10.58
N ASN A 210 -11.37 3.48 -9.83
CA ASN A 210 -12.51 4.30 -10.22
C ASN A 210 -13.03 5.15 -9.06
N GLU A 211 -12.78 6.46 -9.16
CA GLU A 211 -13.19 7.46 -8.17
C GLU A 211 -14.71 7.51 -7.97
N GLU A 212 -15.50 7.35 -9.03
CA GLU A 212 -16.96 7.45 -8.98
C GLU A 212 -17.61 6.32 -8.17
N LYS A 213 -16.92 5.19 -8.00
CA LYS A 213 -17.39 4.03 -7.23
C LYS A 213 -16.99 4.10 -5.76
N ILE A 214 -16.15 5.04 -5.38
CA ILE A 214 -15.74 5.22 -3.97
C ILE A 214 -16.83 6.03 -3.26
N LEU A 215 -17.08 5.68 -2.00
CA LEU A 215 -17.98 6.46 -1.17
C LEU A 215 -17.49 7.93 -1.08
N PRO A 216 -18.31 8.93 -1.42
CA PRO A 216 -17.92 10.35 -1.35
C PRO A 216 -17.42 10.76 0.04
N THR A 217 -17.94 10.11 1.06
CA THR A 217 -17.54 10.30 2.46
C THR A 217 -16.12 9.84 2.76
N ILE A 218 -15.61 8.82 2.09
CA ILE A 218 -14.20 8.39 2.17
C ILE A 218 -13.34 9.31 1.32
N LEU A 219 -13.77 9.58 0.08
CA LEU A 219 -13.04 10.42 -0.86
C LEU A 219 -12.72 11.80 -0.29
N SER A 220 -13.69 12.45 0.37
CA SER A 220 -13.52 13.79 0.96
C SER A 220 -12.50 13.88 2.11
N ARG A 221 -12.06 12.75 2.64
CA ARG A 221 -11.10 12.64 3.76
C ARG A 221 -9.72 12.15 3.36
N CYS A 222 -9.54 11.79 2.11
CA CYS A 222 -8.28 11.29 1.59
C CYS A 222 -7.57 12.35 0.74
N GLN A 223 -6.27 12.43 0.85
CA GLN A 223 -5.47 13.13 -0.14
C GLN A 223 -5.37 12.28 -1.39
N LEU A 224 -5.90 12.80 -2.50
CA LEU A 224 -5.88 12.13 -3.79
C LEU A 224 -4.49 12.21 -4.43
N ILE A 225 -3.93 11.06 -4.79
CA ILE A 225 -2.71 10.90 -5.57
C ILE A 225 -3.07 10.19 -6.87
N LYS A 226 -3.07 10.91 -7.98
CA LYS A 226 -3.33 10.34 -9.30
C LYS A 226 -2.08 9.62 -9.82
N ILE A 227 -2.26 8.37 -10.22
CA ILE A 227 -1.20 7.51 -10.76
C ILE A 227 -1.47 7.32 -12.26
N PRO A 228 -0.76 8.04 -13.13
CA PRO A 228 -0.92 7.87 -14.58
C PRO A 228 -0.37 6.50 -15.02
N LEU A 229 -0.81 6.08 -16.19
CA LEU A 229 -0.16 4.96 -16.89
C LEU A 229 1.29 5.32 -17.19
N PRO A 230 2.24 4.36 -17.12
CA PRO A 230 3.62 4.60 -17.52
C PRO A 230 3.70 4.92 -19.03
N GLU A 231 4.66 5.74 -19.41
CA GLU A 231 4.92 6.03 -20.80
C GLU A 231 5.57 4.84 -21.50
N ASN A 232 5.40 4.74 -22.82
CA ASN A 232 5.93 3.60 -23.61
C ASN A 232 7.44 3.43 -23.41
N ASP A 233 8.19 4.51 -23.32
CA ASP A 233 9.64 4.46 -23.10
C ASP A 233 10.00 3.88 -21.72
N GLU A 234 9.19 4.15 -20.70
CA GLU A 234 9.38 3.60 -19.36
C GLU A 234 9.07 2.10 -19.31
N VAL A 235 8.04 1.67 -20.08
CA VAL A 235 7.69 0.25 -20.24
C VAL A 235 8.78 -0.48 -21.01
N GLU A 236 9.27 0.10 -22.13
CA GLU A 236 10.38 -0.45 -22.92
C GLU A 236 11.64 -0.64 -22.05
N GLU A 237 12.05 0.37 -21.30
CA GLU A 237 13.20 0.29 -20.39
C GLU A 237 13.02 -0.83 -19.34
N ALA A 238 11.83 -0.97 -18.80
CA ALA A 238 11.52 -2.00 -17.80
C ALA A 238 11.57 -3.43 -18.41
N LEU A 239 11.07 -3.60 -19.64
CA LEU A 239 11.11 -4.86 -20.36
C LEU A 239 12.56 -5.28 -20.69
N LEU A 240 13.38 -4.34 -21.14
CA LEU A 240 14.79 -4.59 -21.41
C LEU A 240 15.55 -5.02 -20.15
N LYS A 241 15.26 -4.40 -19.02
CA LYS A 241 15.95 -4.72 -17.75
C LYS A 241 15.50 -6.03 -17.11
N LYS A 242 14.19 -6.32 -17.15
CA LYS A 242 13.58 -7.40 -16.37
C LYS A 242 13.33 -8.68 -17.17
N ALA A 243 13.00 -8.57 -18.45
CA ALA A 243 12.54 -9.69 -19.25
C ALA A 243 13.60 -10.22 -20.22
N ASN A 244 14.76 -9.57 -20.32
CA ASN A 244 15.86 -9.93 -21.23
C ASN A 244 15.37 -10.14 -22.69
N ILE A 245 14.50 -9.23 -23.16
CA ILE A 245 13.86 -9.26 -24.47
C ILE A 245 14.68 -8.40 -25.42
N GLU A 246 14.67 -8.74 -26.73
CA GLU A 246 15.30 -7.94 -27.76
C GLU A 246 14.68 -6.53 -27.87
N PRO A 247 15.47 -5.46 -28.14
CA PRO A 247 15.00 -4.08 -28.14
C PRO A 247 13.79 -3.82 -29.05
N GLU A 248 13.79 -4.41 -30.25
CA GLU A 248 12.67 -4.28 -31.19
C GLU A 248 11.37 -4.89 -30.64
N GLN A 249 11.47 -6.03 -29.97
CA GLN A 249 10.32 -6.68 -29.34
C GLN A 249 9.81 -5.88 -28.14
N ALA A 250 10.74 -5.36 -27.32
CA ALA A 250 10.38 -4.53 -26.16
C ALA A 250 9.60 -3.28 -26.60
N LYS A 251 10.05 -2.62 -27.66
CA LYS A 251 9.39 -1.46 -28.25
C LYS A 251 7.99 -1.79 -28.79
N GLN A 252 7.85 -2.91 -29.50
CA GLN A 252 6.55 -3.37 -30.01
C GLN A 252 5.59 -3.69 -28.86
N ILE A 253 6.05 -4.41 -27.82
CA ILE A 253 5.23 -4.72 -26.66
C ILE A 253 4.80 -3.45 -25.93
N ALA A 254 5.71 -2.52 -25.67
CA ALA A 254 5.40 -1.23 -25.05
C ALA A 254 4.36 -0.43 -25.83
N ALA A 255 4.48 -0.39 -27.16
CA ALA A 255 3.51 0.31 -28.02
C ALA A 255 2.11 -0.36 -28.01
N ILE A 256 2.03 -1.70 -27.95
CA ILE A 256 0.76 -2.44 -27.93
C ILE A 256 0.11 -2.36 -26.57
N SER A 257 0.90 -2.46 -25.48
CA SER A 257 0.39 -2.45 -24.11
C SER A 257 -0.26 -1.10 -23.75
N ASN A 258 0.15 -0.02 -24.40
CA ASN A 258 -0.33 1.33 -24.10
C ASN A 258 -0.26 1.67 -22.59
N GLY A 259 0.81 1.19 -21.96
CA GLY A 259 1.08 1.37 -20.54
C GLY A 259 0.41 0.35 -19.59
N ASN A 260 -0.29 -0.65 -20.14
CA ASN A 260 -0.95 -1.71 -19.35
C ASN A 260 -0.24 -3.06 -19.52
#